data_0c21f119810de7d7dad1339c33807a9a
#
_entry.id   0c21f119810de7d7dad1339c33807a9a
#
_cell.length_a   1.000
_cell.length_b   1.000
_cell.length_c   1.000
_cell.angle_alpha   90.00
_cell.angle_beta   90.00
_cell.angle_gamma   90.00
#
_symmetry.space_group_name_H-M   'P 1'
#
loop_
_entity.id
_entity.type
_entity.pdbx_description
1 polymer ?
#
loop_
_entity_poly.entity_id
_entity_poly.type
_entity_poly.pdbx_seq_one_letter_code
_entity_poly.pdbx_strand_id
1 'polypeptide(L)'
;MTARPPPLSQTLPPLLLGSATFNSQYNKSPFNLPFTSIIRHFLSSSPKVGFDTSPYYGPAEILLGHSLKLLSPPRNTYFLATKIGRIASSEFDYSPEWIRRSINRSLTRLGVEKLDLVYCHDIEFVSFDEVISAVNTLRELRSEAERIYKITGEGLDAVMSYSNYTIQNTRLASNGLQRLTNGGKVECVINASLLGMGLLRTQGVPVGDMGDFHPSSDGLRKVCSDAAGFVASKGKKLEEVAYRWALENWADEGGVAGTSILPGEEGKKVGVSVIGVSYLEELESILNTWEDVVKARDGDTQAAGRRKENDDLVEELKGVFGEWYDDIWESPGEDYVREEVKPERLLDDEELWPEMKLLK
;
A
#
# COMPACT_ATOMS: atom_id res chain seq x y z
N MET A 1 -31.28 -16.19 -1.44
CA MET A 1 -30.36 -15.42 -2.30
C MET A 1 -29.67 -14.41 -1.39
N THR A 2 -28.41 -14.59 -1.11
CA THR A 2 -27.60 -13.59 -0.37
C THR A 2 -27.50 -12.35 -1.26
N ALA A 3 -27.79 -11.17 -0.69
CA ALA A 3 -27.71 -9.90 -1.41
C ALA A 3 -26.27 -9.72 -1.97
N ARG A 4 -26.16 -9.23 -3.21
CA ARG A 4 -24.84 -8.92 -3.80
C ARG A 4 -24.13 -7.92 -2.89
N PRO A 5 -22.88 -8.18 -2.49
CA PRO A 5 -22.16 -7.23 -1.64
C PRO A 5 -22.04 -5.86 -2.33
N PRO A 6 -21.98 -4.76 -1.57
CA PRO A 6 -21.86 -3.42 -2.14
C PRO A 6 -20.58 -3.28 -2.97
N PRO A 7 -20.53 -2.36 -3.94
CA PRO A 7 -19.33 -2.03 -4.70
C PRO A 7 -18.12 -1.73 -3.82
N LEU A 8 -16.91 -2.04 -4.29
CA LEU A 8 -15.68 -1.76 -3.55
C LEU A 8 -15.53 -0.26 -3.25
N SER A 9 -15.87 0.57 -4.22
CA SER A 9 -15.90 2.03 -4.09
C SER A 9 -16.84 2.57 -2.99
N GLN A 10 -17.69 1.73 -2.41
CA GLN A 10 -18.55 2.08 -1.26
C GLN A 10 -18.06 1.47 0.06
N THR A 11 -17.11 0.55 0.03
CA THR A 11 -16.69 -0.21 1.22
C THR A 11 -15.22 -0.01 1.58
N LEU A 12 -14.38 0.34 0.60
CA LEU A 12 -12.95 0.58 0.78
C LEU A 12 -12.72 1.94 1.46
N PRO A 13 -12.03 2.01 2.60
CA PRO A 13 -11.63 3.29 3.18
C PRO A 13 -10.66 4.05 2.27
N PRO A 14 -10.69 5.38 2.27
CA PRO A 14 -9.81 6.20 1.41
C PRO A 14 -8.33 6.17 1.85
N LEU A 15 -8.08 5.85 3.11
CA LEU A 15 -6.74 5.71 3.67
C LEU A 15 -6.56 4.32 4.26
N LEU A 16 -5.50 3.60 3.82
CA LEU A 16 -5.13 2.30 4.35
C LEU A 16 -3.74 2.38 5.01
N LEU A 17 -3.61 1.75 6.16
CA LEU A 17 -2.31 1.51 6.78
C LEU A 17 -1.67 0.26 6.16
N GLY A 18 -0.60 0.46 5.41
CA GLY A 18 0.22 -0.60 4.85
C GLY A 18 1.20 -1.14 5.88
N SER A 19 1.31 -2.44 5.97
CA SER A 19 2.19 -3.14 6.92
C SER A 19 3.55 -3.54 6.32
N ALA A 20 3.88 -3.12 5.11
CA ALA A 20 5.17 -3.42 4.48
C ALA A 20 6.37 -2.97 5.32
N THR A 21 6.21 -1.90 6.10
CA THR A 21 7.25 -1.41 7.03
C THR A 21 7.48 -2.35 8.23
N PHE A 22 6.55 -3.27 8.53
CA PHE A 22 6.70 -4.29 9.56
C PHE A 22 7.51 -5.49 9.06
N ASN A 23 8.51 -5.24 8.24
CA ASN A 23 9.35 -6.22 7.56
C ASN A 23 10.83 -5.85 7.74
N SER A 24 11.70 -6.86 7.67
CA SER A 24 13.15 -6.71 7.76
C SER A 24 13.78 -5.90 6.61
N GLN A 25 13.09 -5.75 5.47
CA GLN A 25 13.52 -4.86 4.39
C GLN A 25 13.55 -3.38 4.80
N TYR A 26 12.68 -2.96 5.71
CA TYR A 26 12.58 -1.58 6.18
C TYR A 26 13.06 -1.40 7.61
N ASN A 27 12.99 -2.43 8.44
CA ASN A 27 13.32 -2.37 9.87
C ASN A 27 14.07 -3.63 10.29
N LYS A 28 15.29 -3.49 10.80
CA LYS A 28 16.15 -4.63 11.19
C LYS A 28 15.49 -5.59 12.19
N SER A 29 14.59 -5.09 13.02
CA SER A 29 13.93 -5.85 14.09
C SER A 29 12.42 -5.55 14.10
N PRO A 30 11.64 -6.07 13.15
CA PRO A 30 10.21 -5.77 13.04
C PRO A 30 9.41 -6.04 14.31
N PHE A 31 9.77 -7.09 15.06
CA PHE A 31 9.12 -7.45 16.33
C PHE A 31 9.33 -6.43 17.45
N ASN A 32 10.29 -5.54 17.33
CA ASN A 32 10.57 -4.46 18.31
C ASN A 32 9.90 -3.14 17.95
N LEU A 33 9.22 -3.05 16.81
CA LEU A 33 8.46 -1.86 16.42
C LEU A 33 7.26 -1.65 17.36
N PRO A 34 6.79 -0.42 17.54
CA PRO A 34 5.58 -0.13 18.31
C PRO A 34 4.30 -0.42 17.51
N PHE A 35 4.27 -1.52 16.75
CA PHE A 35 3.22 -1.87 15.79
C PHE A 35 1.82 -1.89 16.42
N THR A 36 1.66 -2.44 17.65
CA THR A 36 0.37 -2.45 18.33
C THR A 36 -0.10 -1.04 18.69
N SER A 37 0.80 -0.14 19.07
CA SER A 37 0.46 1.27 19.33
C SER A 37 0.06 2.01 18.07
N ILE A 38 0.78 1.79 16.98
CA ILE A 38 0.46 2.32 15.65
C ILE A 38 -0.94 1.85 15.21
N ILE A 39 -1.21 0.54 15.28
CA ILE A 39 -2.50 -0.05 14.89
C ILE A 39 -3.63 0.47 15.78
N ARG A 40 -3.41 0.57 17.11
CA ARG A 40 -4.40 1.15 18.04
C ARG A 40 -4.74 2.59 17.69
N HIS A 41 -3.73 3.41 17.43
CA HIS A 41 -3.93 4.81 17.08
C HIS A 41 -4.70 4.96 15.77
N PHE A 42 -4.31 4.16 14.76
CA PHE A 42 -5.00 4.15 13.46
C PHE A 42 -6.46 3.67 13.56
N LEU A 43 -6.74 2.63 14.35
CA LEU A 43 -8.12 2.18 14.63
C LEU A 43 -9.00 3.27 15.26
N SER A 44 -8.39 4.19 16.01
CA SER A 44 -9.10 5.29 16.67
C SER A 44 -9.29 6.51 15.79
N SER A 45 -8.62 6.59 14.63
CA SER A 45 -8.60 7.78 13.78
C SER A 45 -9.87 7.97 12.95
N SER A 46 -10.65 6.90 12.73
CA SER A 46 -11.88 6.93 11.94
C SER A 46 -12.82 5.79 12.38
N PRO A 47 -14.15 5.96 12.20
CA PRO A 47 -15.11 4.88 12.44
C PRO A 47 -14.87 3.61 11.63
N LYS A 48 -14.23 3.75 10.46
CA LYS A 48 -13.81 2.62 9.64
C LYS A 48 -12.44 2.93 9.01
N VAL A 49 -11.48 2.06 9.27
CA VAL A 49 -10.11 2.15 8.76
C VAL A 49 -9.79 0.98 7.82
N GLY A 50 -8.69 1.05 7.09
CA GLY A 50 -8.24 -0.05 6.23
C GLY A 50 -6.81 -0.45 6.52
N PHE A 51 -6.53 -1.76 6.40
CA PHE A 51 -5.19 -2.32 6.49
C PHE A 51 -4.83 -3.01 5.17
N ASP A 52 -3.60 -2.80 4.71
CA ASP A 52 -2.99 -3.50 3.59
C ASP A 52 -1.76 -4.28 4.06
N THR A 53 -1.71 -5.57 3.76
CA THR A 53 -0.62 -6.46 4.13
C THR A 53 -0.27 -7.42 2.99
N SER A 54 0.67 -8.33 3.22
CA SER A 54 1.04 -9.41 2.30
C SER A 54 1.82 -10.51 3.02
N PRO A 55 1.68 -11.78 2.63
CA PRO A 55 2.58 -12.84 3.06
C PRO A 55 4.05 -12.58 2.71
N TYR A 56 4.31 -11.84 1.63
CA TYR A 56 5.66 -11.43 1.20
C TYR A 56 6.32 -10.44 2.17
N TYR A 57 5.56 -9.73 2.98
CA TYR A 57 6.10 -8.72 3.91
C TYR A 57 6.64 -9.33 5.20
N GLY A 58 7.29 -10.47 5.13
CA GLY A 58 7.90 -11.14 6.27
C GLY A 58 6.89 -11.41 7.40
N PRO A 59 7.12 -10.93 8.64
CA PRO A 59 6.24 -11.18 9.76
C PRO A 59 5.01 -10.23 9.82
N ALA A 60 4.80 -9.35 8.84
CA ALA A 60 3.79 -8.28 8.90
C ALA A 60 2.36 -8.78 9.19
N GLU A 61 1.92 -9.88 8.55
CA GLU A 61 0.60 -10.46 8.83
C GLU A 61 0.48 -10.98 10.27
N ILE A 62 1.57 -11.53 10.83
CA ILE A 62 1.63 -12.03 12.21
C ILE A 62 1.52 -10.87 13.19
N LEU A 63 2.28 -9.80 12.98
CA LEU A 63 2.29 -8.61 13.84
C LEU A 63 0.95 -7.87 13.80
N LEU A 64 0.36 -7.75 12.62
CA LEU A 64 -0.98 -7.17 12.45
C LEU A 64 -2.04 -8.05 13.14
N GLY A 65 -2.03 -9.36 12.91
CA GLY A 65 -2.97 -10.30 13.54
C GLY A 65 -2.85 -10.34 15.06
N HIS A 66 -1.63 -10.34 15.60
CA HIS A 66 -1.39 -10.22 17.03
C HIS A 66 -2.05 -8.94 17.60
N SER A 67 -1.86 -7.80 16.95
CA SER A 67 -2.45 -6.53 17.39
C SER A 67 -3.97 -6.53 17.30
N LEU A 68 -4.53 -7.04 16.21
CA LEU A 68 -5.99 -7.17 16.04
C LEU A 68 -6.60 -8.08 17.12
N LYS A 69 -5.94 -9.19 17.45
CA LYS A 69 -6.37 -10.09 18.54
C LYS A 69 -6.32 -9.38 19.89
N LEU A 70 -5.23 -8.67 20.19
CA LEU A 70 -5.04 -7.97 21.47
C LEU A 70 -6.04 -6.81 21.65
N LEU A 71 -6.28 -6.03 20.59
CA LEU A 71 -7.14 -4.85 20.59
C LEU A 71 -8.62 -5.21 20.42
N SER A 72 -8.91 -6.37 19.84
CA SER A 72 -10.25 -6.92 19.61
C SER A 72 -11.25 -5.91 19.00
N PRO A 73 -10.90 -5.14 17.94
CA PRO A 73 -11.84 -4.24 17.32
C PRO A 73 -13.00 -5.03 16.66
N PRO A 74 -14.23 -4.50 16.66
CA PRO A 74 -15.32 -5.15 15.93
C PRO A 74 -14.96 -5.31 14.44
N ARG A 75 -15.18 -6.52 13.86
CA ARG A 75 -14.73 -6.87 12.50
C ARG A 75 -15.27 -5.91 11.40
N ASN A 76 -16.40 -5.30 11.64
CA ASN A 76 -17.01 -4.35 10.69
C ASN A 76 -16.43 -2.94 10.76
N THR A 77 -15.53 -2.64 11.70
CA THR A 77 -14.86 -1.34 11.84
C THR A 77 -13.56 -1.23 11.07
N TYR A 78 -13.09 -2.32 10.46
CA TYR A 78 -11.90 -2.28 9.62
C TYR A 78 -12.06 -3.10 8.34
N PHE A 79 -11.39 -2.63 7.30
CA PHE A 79 -11.21 -3.29 6.00
C PHE A 79 -9.83 -3.95 6.00
N LEU A 80 -9.73 -5.17 5.47
CA LEU A 80 -8.49 -5.95 5.51
C LEU A 80 -8.16 -6.49 4.12
N ALA A 81 -7.08 -5.98 3.54
CA ALA A 81 -6.53 -6.43 2.27
C ALA A 81 -5.23 -7.20 2.46
N THR A 82 -5.03 -8.27 1.70
CA THR A 82 -3.77 -8.99 1.58
C THR A 82 -3.48 -9.37 0.12
N LYS A 83 -2.41 -10.09 -0.12
CA LYS A 83 -1.95 -10.41 -1.46
C LYS A 83 -1.61 -11.90 -1.59
N ILE A 84 -1.51 -12.40 -2.83
CA ILE A 84 -1.11 -13.79 -3.13
C ILE A 84 -0.08 -13.80 -4.27
N GLY A 85 0.63 -14.91 -4.41
CA GLY A 85 1.47 -15.23 -5.57
C GLY A 85 2.94 -14.94 -5.37
N ARG A 86 3.32 -13.76 -4.84
CA ARG A 86 4.72 -13.44 -4.52
C ARG A 86 5.11 -14.03 -3.16
N ILE A 87 6.24 -14.76 -3.13
CA ILE A 87 6.73 -15.50 -1.97
C ILE A 87 8.02 -14.89 -1.43
N ALA A 88 8.96 -14.60 -2.31
CA ALA A 88 10.22 -13.93 -2.01
C ALA A 88 10.60 -12.97 -3.15
N SER A 89 11.79 -12.41 -3.14
CA SER A 89 12.23 -11.43 -4.16
C SER A 89 12.09 -11.95 -5.58
N SER A 90 12.48 -13.23 -5.81
CA SER A 90 12.46 -13.88 -7.13
C SER A 90 11.57 -15.13 -7.17
N GLU A 91 10.88 -15.47 -6.07
CA GLU A 91 10.06 -16.66 -5.93
C GLU A 91 8.57 -16.30 -6.06
N PHE A 92 7.90 -16.87 -7.07
CA PHE A 92 6.47 -16.65 -7.33
C PHE A 92 5.77 -17.98 -7.58
N ASP A 93 4.61 -18.18 -6.99
CA ASP A 93 3.74 -19.31 -7.29
C ASP A 93 2.27 -18.86 -7.33
N TYR A 94 1.72 -18.89 -8.53
CA TYR A 94 0.33 -18.53 -8.84
C TYR A 94 -0.54 -19.76 -9.08
N SER A 95 -0.04 -20.95 -8.73
CA SER A 95 -0.81 -22.19 -8.84
C SER A 95 -2.03 -22.18 -7.91
N PRO A 96 -3.14 -22.84 -8.31
CA PRO A 96 -4.33 -22.96 -7.46
C PRO A 96 -4.04 -23.55 -6.07
N GLU A 97 -3.11 -24.51 -5.99
CA GLU A 97 -2.71 -25.12 -4.74
C GLU A 97 -2.02 -24.13 -3.80
N TRP A 98 -1.03 -23.38 -4.32
CA TRP A 98 -0.34 -22.36 -3.54
C TRP A 98 -1.27 -21.25 -3.09
N ILE A 99 -2.16 -20.78 -3.97
CA ILE A 99 -3.12 -19.73 -3.63
C ILE A 99 -4.02 -20.16 -2.47
N ARG A 100 -4.58 -21.37 -2.51
CA ARG A 100 -5.42 -21.91 -1.42
C ARG A 100 -4.63 -21.99 -0.10
N ARG A 101 -3.39 -22.48 -0.16
CA ARG A 101 -2.47 -22.52 0.98
C ARG A 101 -2.19 -21.10 1.52
N SER A 102 -1.84 -20.16 0.65
CA SER A 102 -1.52 -18.78 1.00
C SER A 102 -2.69 -18.08 1.70
N ILE A 103 -3.90 -18.19 1.15
CA ILE A 103 -5.12 -17.62 1.76
C ILE A 103 -5.38 -18.20 3.16
N ASN A 104 -5.33 -19.52 3.32
CA ASN A 104 -5.53 -20.16 4.62
C ASN A 104 -4.47 -19.70 5.64
N ARG A 105 -3.22 -19.58 5.21
CA ARG A 105 -2.12 -19.08 6.04
C ARG A 105 -2.35 -17.62 6.45
N SER A 106 -2.75 -16.74 5.53
CA SER A 106 -3.08 -15.34 5.82
C SER A 106 -4.25 -15.22 6.81
N LEU A 107 -5.32 -15.99 6.63
CA LEU A 107 -6.44 -16.03 7.56
C LEU A 107 -6.00 -16.43 8.98
N THR A 108 -5.13 -17.45 9.08
CA THR A 108 -4.57 -17.92 10.35
C THR A 108 -3.69 -16.86 11.02
N ARG A 109 -2.75 -16.28 10.28
CA ARG A 109 -1.83 -15.24 10.78
C ARG A 109 -2.57 -14.00 11.26
N LEU A 110 -3.56 -13.56 10.49
CA LEU A 110 -4.37 -12.39 10.79
C LEU A 110 -5.43 -12.65 11.86
N GLY A 111 -5.73 -13.92 12.17
CA GLY A 111 -6.72 -14.31 13.17
C GLY A 111 -8.16 -13.93 12.77
N VAL A 112 -8.49 -13.99 11.49
CA VAL A 112 -9.79 -13.60 10.94
C VAL A 112 -10.41 -14.72 10.11
N GLU A 113 -11.74 -14.71 10.00
CA GLU A 113 -12.47 -15.69 9.18
C GLU A 113 -12.62 -15.24 7.72
N LYS A 114 -12.46 -13.93 7.45
CA LYS A 114 -12.62 -13.36 6.10
C LYS A 114 -11.64 -12.22 5.82
N LEU A 115 -11.25 -12.11 4.56
CA LEU A 115 -10.54 -10.97 3.96
C LEU A 115 -11.54 -10.13 3.16
N ASP A 116 -11.32 -8.81 3.09
CA ASP A 116 -12.19 -7.92 2.33
C ASP A 116 -11.69 -7.74 0.89
N LEU A 117 -10.37 -7.87 0.67
CA LEU A 117 -9.76 -7.78 -0.66
C LEU A 117 -8.49 -8.65 -0.72
N VAL A 118 -8.26 -9.28 -1.87
CA VAL A 118 -7.03 -10.03 -2.14
C VAL A 118 -6.49 -9.62 -3.51
N TYR A 119 -5.24 -9.17 -3.53
CA TYR A 119 -4.54 -8.83 -4.77
C TYR A 119 -3.67 -9.99 -5.26
N CYS A 120 -3.55 -10.11 -6.57
CA CYS A 120 -2.42 -10.79 -7.21
C CYS A 120 -1.20 -9.86 -7.11
N HIS A 121 -0.12 -10.30 -6.43
CA HIS A 121 1.01 -9.45 -6.05
C HIS A 121 2.09 -9.44 -7.13
N ASP A 122 2.39 -8.25 -7.68
CA ASP A 122 3.45 -8.05 -8.67
C ASP A 122 3.30 -8.96 -9.90
N ILE A 123 2.17 -8.78 -10.58
CA ILE A 123 1.75 -9.61 -11.71
C ILE A 123 2.67 -9.49 -12.93
N GLU A 124 3.47 -8.44 -12.99
CA GLU A 124 4.47 -8.20 -14.05
C GLU A 124 5.63 -9.21 -14.04
N PHE A 125 5.79 -9.96 -12.94
CA PHE A 125 6.84 -11.00 -12.78
C PHE A 125 6.42 -12.39 -13.26
N VAL A 126 5.17 -12.57 -13.67
CA VAL A 126 4.60 -13.87 -14.07
C VAL A 126 3.85 -13.76 -15.40
N SER A 127 3.53 -14.90 -16.01
CA SER A 127 2.78 -14.91 -17.26
C SER A 127 1.32 -14.49 -17.08
N PHE A 128 0.72 -13.98 -18.13
CA PHE A 128 -0.70 -13.60 -18.15
C PHE A 128 -1.62 -14.79 -17.83
N ASP A 129 -1.29 -16.00 -18.31
CA ASP A 129 -2.06 -17.22 -18.05
C ASP A 129 -2.04 -17.61 -16.57
N GLU A 130 -0.90 -17.42 -15.88
CA GLU A 130 -0.81 -17.62 -14.43
C GLU A 130 -1.71 -16.63 -13.67
N VAL A 131 -1.72 -15.36 -14.07
CA VAL A 131 -2.61 -14.34 -13.46
C VAL A 131 -4.08 -14.72 -13.65
N ILE A 132 -4.48 -15.14 -14.84
CA ILE A 132 -5.86 -15.55 -15.13
C ILE A 132 -6.24 -16.78 -14.29
N SER A 133 -5.36 -17.78 -14.19
CA SER A 133 -5.57 -18.96 -13.35
C SER A 133 -5.77 -18.58 -11.89
N ALA A 134 -4.93 -17.66 -11.37
CA ALA A 134 -5.01 -17.18 -10.00
C ALA A 134 -6.34 -16.44 -9.72
N VAL A 135 -6.75 -15.54 -10.62
CA VAL A 135 -8.02 -14.82 -10.51
C VAL A 135 -9.21 -15.79 -10.49
N ASN A 136 -9.18 -16.84 -11.34
CA ASN A 136 -10.22 -17.85 -11.33
C ASN A 136 -10.25 -18.65 -10.03
N THR A 137 -9.08 -19.02 -9.49
CA THR A 137 -8.97 -19.70 -8.19
C THR A 137 -9.54 -18.84 -7.05
N LEU A 138 -9.24 -17.54 -7.03
CA LEU A 138 -9.81 -16.60 -6.06
C LEU A 138 -11.34 -16.50 -6.19
N ARG A 139 -11.88 -16.54 -7.43
CA ARG A 139 -13.33 -16.57 -7.69
C ARG A 139 -14.00 -17.83 -7.12
N GLU A 140 -13.37 -18.98 -7.29
CA GLU A 140 -13.85 -20.26 -6.71
C GLU A 140 -13.87 -20.21 -5.18
N LEU A 141 -12.75 -19.80 -4.56
CA LEU A 141 -12.64 -19.68 -3.11
C LEU A 141 -13.71 -18.75 -2.51
N ARG A 142 -14.10 -17.72 -3.24
CA ARG A 142 -15.18 -16.83 -2.85
C ARG A 142 -16.53 -17.53 -2.81
N SER A 143 -16.84 -18.33 -3.85
CA SER A 143 -18.13 -19.03 -3.96
C SER A 143 -18.31 -20.12 -2.91
N GLU A 144 -17.22 -20.78 -2.50
CA GLU A 144 -17.23 -21.91 -1.56
C GLU A 144 -17.36 -21.51 -0.10
N ALA A 145 -16.91 -20.33 0.29
CA ALA A 145 -16.71 -20.01 1.70
C ALA A 145 -17.24 -18.66 2.20
N GLU A 146 -17.85 -17.81 1.35
CA GLU A 146 -18.12 -16.39 1.69
C GLU A 146 -16.90 -15.62 2.27
N ARG A 147 -15.70 -16.21 2.13
CA ARG A 147 -14.46 -15.79 2.81
C ARG A 147 -13.71 -14.68 2.12
N ILE A 148 -13.97 -14.46 0.84
CA ILE A 148 -13.34 -13.40 0.04
C ILE A 148 -14.45 -12.55 -0.57
N TYR A 149 -14.47 -11.27 -0.24
CA TYR A 149 -15.38 -10.33 -0.86
C TYR A 149 -14.84 -9.89 -2.23
N LYS A 150 -15.60 -10.23 -3.27
CA LYS A 150 -15.66 -9.65 -4.61
C LYS A 150 -14.44 -9.73 -5.54
N ILE A 151 -14.61 -10.60 -6.51
CA ILE A 151 -14.12 -10.41 -7.88
C ILE A 151 -15.38 -10.41 -8.76
N THR A 152 -15.69 -9.29 -9.42
CA THR A 152 -16.90 -9.19 -10.25
C THR A 152 -16.66 -9.67 -11.67
N GLY A 153 -17.72 -10.09 -12.38
CA GLY A 153 -17.64 -10.84 -13.63
C GLY A 153 -17.22 -10.08 -14.89
N GLU A 154 -16.93 -8.75 -14.84
CA GLU A 154 -16.65 -7.96 -16.05
C GLU A 154 -15.58 -6.87 -15.86
N GLY A 155 -14.73 -6.94 -14.83
CA GLY A 155 -13.65 -6.01 -14.59
C GLY A 155 -12.83 -6.40 -13.37
N LEU A 156 -11.76 -5.68 -13.09
CA LEU A 156 -11.02 -5.80 -11.85
C LEU A 156 -11.64 -4.86 -10.82
N ASP A 157 -11.90 -5.37 -9.61
CA ASP A 157 -12.43 -4.54 -8.52
C ASP A 157 -11.41 -3.49 -8.09
N ALA A 158 -10.11 -3.83 -8.07
CA ALA A 158 -9.05 -2.91 -7.72
C ALA A 158 -7.73 -3.20 -8.43
N VAL A 159 -6.98 -2.13 -8.70
CA VAL A 159 -5.56 -2.16 -9.05
C VAL A 159 -4.80 -1.26 -8.08
N MET A 160 -3.74 -1.78 -7.50
CA MET A 160 -2.80 -1.01 -6.69
C MET A 160 -1.55 -0.74 -7.51
N SER A 161 -1.15 0.53 -7.59
CA SER A 161 0.08 0.97 -8.22
C SER A 161 1.01 1.55 -7.17
N TYR A 162 2.25 1.10 -7.13
CA TYR A 162 3.24 1.59 -6.16
C TYR A 162 4.26 2.50 -6.84
N SER A 163 4.67 3.55 -6.14
CA SER A 163 5.71 4.51 -6.55
C SER A 163 5.44 5.26 -7.86
N ASN A 164 4.24 5.21 -8.42
CA ASN A 164 3.88 5.85 -9.69
C ASN A 164 3.04 7.13 -9.52
N TYR A 165 2.78 7.54 -8.27
CA TYR A 165 2.21 8.86 -7.96
C TYR A 165 2.83 9.41 -6.68
N THR A 166 3.92 10.12 -6.86
CA THR A 166 4.76 10.76 -5.85
C THR A 166 5.18 12.15 -6.33
N ILE A 167 5.86 12.94 -5.51
CA ILE A 167 6.41 14.24 -5.93
C ILE A 167 7.49 14.13 -7.03
N GLN A 168 8.06 12.94 -7.25
CA GLN A 168 9.08 12.68 -8.27
C GLN A 168 8.48 12.00 -9.50
N ASN A 169 7.39 11.22 -9.36
CA ASN A 169 6.81 10.43 -10.44
C ASN A 169 5.29 10.53 -10.44
N THR A 170 4.69 11.06 -11.51
CA THR A 170 3.25 11.29 -11.66
C THR A 170 2.58 10.41 -12.71
N ARG A 171 3.27 9.39 -13.22
CA ARG A 171 2.85 8.58 -14.38
C ARG A 171 1.54 7.82 -14.16
N LEU A 172 1.16 7.52 -12.91
CA LEU A 172 -0.14 6.91 -12.64
C LEU A 172 -1.29 7.84 -13.04
N ALA A 173 -1.22 9.13 -12.72
CA ALA A 173 -2.25 10.10 -13.11
C ALA A 173 -2.17 10.44 -14.60
N SER A 174 -0.98 10.72 -15.12
CA SER A 174 -0.82 11.20 -16.50
C SER A 174 -1.15 10.16 -17.58
N ASN A 175 -0.89 8.88 -17.31
CA ASN A 175 -1.04 7.80 -18.30
C ASN A 175 -1.81 6.57 -17.76
N GLY A 176 -1.60 6.20 -16.50
CA GLY A 176 -2.11 4.95 -15.91
C GLY A 176 -3.61 4.99 -15.65
N LEU A 177 -4.08 6.04 -14.99
CA LEU A 177 -5.44 6.12 -14.48
C LEU A 177 -6.49 5.97 -15.59
N GLN A 178 -6.34 6.71 -16.70
CA GLN A 178 -7.26 6.63 -17.83
C GLN A 178 -7.26 5.24 -18.49
N ARG A 179 -6.09 4.59 -18.60
CA ARG A 179 -5.98 3.23 -19.17
C ARG A 179 -6.66 2.20 -18.27
N LEU A 180 -6.51 2.31 -16.96
CA LEU A 180 -7.12 1.41 -15.98
C LEU A 180 -8.64 1.59 -15.94
N THR A 181 -9.13 2.82 -15.93
CA THR A 181 -10.57 3.10 -15.81
C THR A 181 -11.33 2.87 -17.12
N ASN A 182 -10.85 3.42 -18.23
CA ASN A 182 -11.53 3.33 -19.51
C ASN A 182 -11.27 2.01 -20.24
N GLY A 183 -10.01 1.55 -20.26
CA GLY A 183 -9.60 0.29 -20.89
C GLY A 183 -9.89 -0.92 -20.03
N GLY A 184 -9.39 -0.91 -18.78
CA GLY A 184 -9.47 -2.03 -17.86
C GLY A 184 -10.77 -2.14 -17.06
N LYS A 185 -11.65 -1.13 -17.11
CA LYS A 185 -12.90 -1.08 -16.32
C LYS A 185 -12.68 -1.29 -14.82
N VAL A 186 -11.51 -0.85 -14.31
CA VAL A 186 -11.14 -0.98 -12.90
C VAL A 186 -12.02 -0.08 -12.05
N GLU A 187 -12.62 -0.63 -11.00
CA GLU A 187 -13.52 0.12 -10.10
C GLU A 187 -12.74 1.07 -9.18
N CYS A 188 -11.64 0.57 -8.57
CA CYS A 188 -10.80 1.36 -7.67
C CYS A 188 -9.33 1.29 -8.07
N VAL A 189 -8.68 2.45 -8.16
CA VAL A 189 -7.22 2.56 -8.34
C VAL A 189 -6.61 3.10 -7.05
N ILE A 190 -5.66 2.34 -6.51
CA ILE A 190 -5.05 2.62 -5.21
C ILE A 190 -3.61 3.08 -5.43
N ASN A 191 -3.23 4.23 -4.87
CA ASN A 191 -1.86 4.71 -4.84
C ASN A 191 -1.13 4.18 -3.61
N ALA A 192 0.01 3.53 -3.80
CA ALA A 192 0.85 2.99 -2.75
C ALA A 192 2.30 3.47 -2.89
N SER A 193 3.08 3.33 -1.83
CA SER A 193 4.48 3.75 -1.76
C SER A 193 4.69 5.23 -2.11
N LEU A 194 3.95 6.11 -1.43
CA LEU A 194 3.96 7.55 -1.66
C LEU A 194 5.35 8.20 -1.49
N LEU A 195 6.26 7.51 -0.81
CA LEU A 195 7.67 7.89 -0.65
C LEU A 195 8.62 7.12 -1.60
N GLY A 196 8.11 6.48 -2.66
CA GLY A 196 8.94 5.72 -3.58
C GLY A 196 9.76 4.63 -2.88
N MET A 197 9.12 3.82 -2.02
CA MET A 197 9.77 2.77 -1.20
C MET A 197 10.93 3.30 -0.33
N GLY A 198 10.85 4.54 0.14
CA GLY A 198 11.85 5.20 0.98
C GLY A 198 12.78 6.16 0.25
N LEU A 199 12.72 6.24 -1.07
CA LEU A 199 13.54 7.14 -1.90
C LEU A 199 13.34 8.62 -1.54
N LEU A 200 12.11 9.01 -1.21
CA LEU A 200 11.70 10.37 -0.88
C LEU A 200 11.68 10.62 0.65
N ARG A 201 12.58 9.98 1.38
CA ARG A 201 12.86 10.30 2.79
C ARG A 201 14.08 11.20 2.88
N THR A 202 14.15 12.00 3.95
CA THR A 202 15.32 12.85 4.24
C THR A 202 16.63 12.03 4.29
N GLN A 203 16.56 10.79 4.75
CA GLN A 203 17.70 9.88 4.82
C GLN A 203 17.91 9.07 3.54
N GLY A 204 16.95 9.12 2.61
CA GLY A 204 16.92 8.30 1.40
C GLY A 204 16.83 6.79 1.66
N VAL A 205 17.13 6.00 0.63
CA VAL A 205 17.27 4.55 0.72
C VAL A 205 18.65 4.23 1.33
N PRO A 206 18.73 3.39 2.37
CA PRO A 206 20.01 2.99 2.94
C PRO A 206 20.96 2.34 1.92
N VAL A 207 22.26 2.33 2.22
CA VAL A 207 23.26 1.58 1.44
C VAL A 207 23.48 0.22 2.12
N GLY A 208 23.71 -0.84 1.31
CA GLY A 208 23.89 -2.21 1.76
C GLY A 208 22.57 -2.96 1.96
N ASP A 209 22.58 -4.04 2.73
CA ASP A 209 21.50 -5.04 2.85
C ASP A 209 20.08 -4.42 3.03
N MET A 210 19.99 -3.28 3.71
CA MET A 210 18.74 -2.56 3.96
C MET A 210 18.27 -1.70 2.77
N GLY A 211 19.04 -1.59 1.70
CA GLY A 211 18.72 -0.76 0.55
C GLY A 211 18.95 -1.42 -0.80
N ASP A 212 19.65 -2.58 -0.81
CA ASP A 212 19.99 -3.30 -2.04
C ASP A 212 18.74 -3.90 -2.73
N PHE A 213 17.62 -4.04 -1.99
CA PHE A 213 16.34 -4.44 -2.57
C PHE A 213 15.71 -3.37 -3.47
N HIS A 214 16.14 -2.09 -3.33
CA HIS A 214 15.52 -0.98 -4.03
C HIS A 214 16.09 -0.83 -5.45
N PRO A 215 15.28 -0.93 -6.51
CA PRO A 215 15.77 -1.00 -7.88
C PRO A 215 16.19 0.33 -8.51
N SER A 216 16.04 1.47 -7.77
CA SER A 216 16.43 2.78 -8.31
C SER A 216 17.92 2.88 -8.62
N SER A 217 18.23 3.57 -9.72
CA SER A 217 19.61 3.89 -10.11
C SER A 217 20.30 4.83 -9.12
N ASP A 218 21.62 4.84 -9.11
CA ASP A 218 22.41 5.76 -8.28
C ASP A 218 22.12 7.23 -8.62
N GLY A 219 21.83 7.54 -9.89
CA GLY A 219 21.46 8.87 -10.34
C GLY A 219 20.15 9.35 -9.73
N LEU A 220 19.13 8.49 -9.75
CA LEU A 220 17.82 8.79 -9.13
C LEU A 220 17.94 8.92 -7.60
N ARG A 221 18.72 8.05 -6.94
CA ARG A 221 18.99 8.15 -5.49
C ARG A 221 19.70 9.47 -5.15
N LYS A 222 20.67 9.87 -5.98
CA LYS A 222 21.41 11.13 -5.77
C LYS A 222 20.49 12.35 -5.88
N VAL A 223 19.68 12.45 -6.91
CA VAL A 223 18.81 13.62 -7.11
C VAL A 223 17.73 13.70 -6.02
N CYS A 224 17.24 12.57 -5.52
CA CYS A 224 16.33 12.54 -4.37
C CYS A 224 17.03 13.02 -3.08
N SER A 225 18.31 12.69 -2.89
CA SER A 225 19.11 13.25 -1.79
C SER A 225 19.31 14.77 -1.95
N ASP A 226 19.54 15.27 -3.17
CA ASP A 226 19.65 16.70 -3.44
C ASP A 226 18.31 17.41 -3.14
N ALA A 227 17.17 16.79 -3.50
CA ALA A 227 15.82 17.24 -3.15
C ALA A 227 15.60 17.31 -1.63
N ALA A 228 16.10 16.32 -0.87
CA ALA A 228 16.02 16.32 0.58
C ALA A 228 16.83 17.49 1.17
N GLY A 229 18.03 17.76 0.66
CA GLY A 229 18.85 18.93 1.02
C GLY A 229 18.16 20.26 0.72
N PHE A 230 17.53 20.36 -0.44
CA PHE A 230 16.76 21.54 -0.83
C PHE A 230 15.60 21.80 0.13
N VAL A 231 14.79 20.80 0.45
CA VAL A 231 13.66 20.91 1.38
C VAL A 231 14.13 21.24 2.79
N ALA A 232 15.24 20.63 3.24
CA ALA A 232 15.84 20.94 4.53
C ALA A 232 16.30 22.41 4.64
N SER A 233 16.77 23.03 3.55
CA SER A 233 17.11 24.45 3.51
C SER A 233 15.90 25.38 3.71
N LYS A 234 14.70 24.87 3.48
CA LYS A 234 13.41 25.54 3.75
C LYS A 234 12.85 25.19 5.14
N GLY A 235 13.60 24.45 5.99
CA GLY A 235 13.20 24.05 7.35
C GLY A 235 12.13 22.93 7.39
N LYS A 236 11.97 22.17 6.32
CA LYS A 236 11.00 21.06 6.21
C LYS A 236 11.72 19.73 5.98
N LYS A 237 10.99 18.61 6.13
CA LYS A 237 11.46 17.27 5.78
C LYS A 237 10.85 16.81 4.46
N LEU A 238 11.63 16.11 3.63
CA LEU A 238 11.19 15.66 2.32
C LEU A 238 9.98 14.72 2.42
N GLU A 239 9.98 13.80 3.36
CA GLU A 239 8.88 12.86 3.59
C GLU A 239 7.57 13.55 3.97
N GLU A 240 7.60 14.63 4.73
CA GLU A 240 6.41 15.40 5.12
C GLU A 240 5.81 16.12 3.89
N VAL A 241 6.68 16.75 3.08
CA VAL A 241 6.28 17.39 1.81
C VAL A 241 5.71 16.37 0.84
N ALA A 242 6.35 15.21 0.70
CA ALA A 242 5.96 14.17 -0.23
C ALA A 242 4.62 13.51 0.15
N TYR A 243 4.43 13.15 1.44
CA TYR A 243 3.16 12.60 1.90
C TYR A 243 2.01 13.60 1.72
N ARG A 244 2.21 14.85 2.14
CA ARG A 244 1.19 15.90 1.99
C ARG A 244 0.77 16.03 0.53
N TRP A 245 1.71 16.23 -0.37
CA TRP A 245 1.43 16.40 -1.78
C TRP A 245 0.68 15.19 -2.38
N ALA A 246 1.19 13.98 -2.11
CA ALA A 246 0.60 12.76 -2.66
C ALA A 246 -0.83 12.54 -2.14
N LEU A 247 -1.09 12.75 -0.85
CA LEU A 247 -2.42 12.58 -0.27
C LEU A 247 -3.41 13.64 -0.78
N GLU A 248 -3.01 14.92 -0.80
CA GLU A 248 -3.87 16.03 -1.22
C GLU A 248 -4.25 15.92 -2.71
N ASN A 249 -3.25 15.65 -3.57
CA ASN A 249 -3.47 15.62 -5.01
C ASN A 249 -4.11 14.31 -5.47
N TRP A 250 -3.72 13.15 -4.87
CA TRP A 250 -4.37 11.89 -5.21
C TRP A 250 -5.82 11.81 -4.73
N ALA A 251 -6.17 12.47 -3.62
CA ALA A 251 -7.57 12.55 -3.19
C ALA A 251 -8.47 13.13 -4.28
N ASP A 252 -7.98 14.09 -5.06
CA ASP A 252 -8.72 14.70 -6.16
C ASP A 252 -8.57 13.88 -7.47
N GLU A 253 -7.35 13.67 -7.96
CA GLU A 253 -7.10 13.01 -9.24
C GLU A 253 -7.54 11.54 -9.25
N GLY A 254 -7.24 10.80 -8.17
CA GLY A 254 -7.65 9.41 -8.00
C GLY A 254 -9.15 9.23 -7.74
N GLY A 255 -9.88 10.31 -7.49
CA GLY A 255 -11.31 10.29 -7.19
C GLY A 255 -12.16 9.66 -8.30
N VAL A 256 -11.76 9.73 -9.57
CA VAL A 256 -12.47 9.10 -10.70
C VAL A 256 -12.58 7.57 -10.55
N ALA A 257 -11.64 6.95 -9.85
CA ALA A 257 -11.61 5.52 -9.52
C ALA A 257 -11.36 5.31 -8.01
N GLY A 258 -11.95 6.13 -7.20
CA GLY A 258 -11.79 6.16 -5.75
C GLY A 258 -13.00 5.61 -5.00
N THR A 259 -13.08 5.98 -3.74
CA THR A 259 -14.15 5.58 -2.82
C THR A 259 -15.04 6.73 -2.41
N SER A 260 -16.30 6.43 -2.06
CA SER A 260 -17.26 7.40 -1.53
C SER A 260 -17.45 7.34 0.00
N ILE A 261 -16.52 6.69 0.72
CA ILE A 261 -16.62 6.50 2.19
C ILE A 261 -16.06 7.74 2.95
N LEU A 262 -16.30 8.95 2.53
CA LEU A 262 -16.06 10.10 3.38
C LEU A 262 -17.36 10.49 4.08
N PRO A 263 -17.33 10.67 5.42
CA PRO A 263 -18.49 11.19 6.14
C PRO A 263 -18.92 12.56 5.56
N GLY A 264 -20.21 12.69 5.21
CA GLY A 264 -20.76 13.94 4.68
C GLY A 264 -20.58 14.19 3.18
N GLU A 265 -19.84 13.37 2.46
CA GLU A 265 -19.62 13.49 1.01
C GLU A 265 -20.35 12.40 0.21
N GLU A 266 -21.64 12.18 0.45
CA GLU A 266 -22.42 11.25 -0.35
C GLU A 266 -22.33 11.60 -1.84
N GLY A 267 -21.84 10.65 -2.64
CA GLY A 267 -21.70 10.78 -4.10
C GLY A 267 -20.39 11.41 -4.60
N LYS A 268 -19.55 11.99 -3.74
CA LYS A 268 -18.18 12.42 -4.12
C LYS A 268 -17.18 11.32 -3.80
N LYS A 269 -16.39 10.96 -4.78
CA LYS A 269 -15.30 9.97 -4.60
C LYS A 269 -13.99 10.69 -4.29
N VAL A 270 -13.15 10.00 -3.51
CA VAL A 270 -11.75 10.40 -3.24
C VAL A 270 -10.81 9.28 -3.61
N GLY A 271 -9.63 9.65 -4.08
CA GLY A 271 -8.57 8.68 -4.37
C GLY A 271 -8.13 7.93 -3.11
N VAL A 272 -7.83 6.64 -3.27
CA VAL A 272 -7.42 5.76 -2.19
C VAL A 272 -5.90 5.69 -2.11
N SER A 273 -5.35 5.85 -0.90
CA SER A 273 -3.91 5.80 -0.65
C SER A 273 -3.55 4.77 0.40
N VAL A 274 -2.40 4.10 0.21
CA VAL A 274 -1.78 3.23 1.22
C VAL A 274 -0.55 3.94 1.79
N ILE A 275 -0.56 4.15 3.10
CA ILE A 275 0.54 4.76 3.84
C ILE A 275 1.35 3.70 4.58
N GLY A 276 2.67 3.88 4.68
CA GLY A 276 3.55 3.02 5.48
C GLY A 276 4.25 3.85 6.54
N VAL A 277 4.22 3.38 7.78
CA VAL A 277 4.88 4.03 8.91
C VAL A 277 5.61 3.00 9.78
N SER A 278 6.68 3.44 10.45
CA SER A 278 7.44 2.64 11.41
C SER A 278 7.30 3.16 12.83
N TYR A 279 6.89 4.41 13.00
CA TYR A 279 6.78 5.10 14.30
C TYR A 279 5.45 5.83 14.43
N LEU A 280 5.03 6.07 15.67
CA LEU A 280 3.75 6.69 15.96
C LEU A 280 3.69 8.15 15.47
N GLU A 281 4.79 8.86 15.59
CA GLU A 281 4.92 10.26 15.16
C GLU A 281 4.75 10.41 13.65
N GLU A 282 5.22 9.44 12.86
CA GLU A 282 4.99 9.39 11.41
C GLU A 282 3.49 9.24 11.10
N LEU A 283 2.81 8.35 11.84
CA LEU A 283 1.37 8.16 11.69
C LEU A 283 0.58 9.42 12.05
N GLU A 284 0.89 10.06 13.18
CA GLU A 284 0.25 11.29 13.64
C GLU A 284 0.39 12.41 12.60
N SER A 285 1.60 12.60 12.06
CA SER A 285 1.85 13.59 11.00
C SER A 285 1.00 13.34 9.76
N ILE A 286 0.87 12.07 9.33
CA ILE A 286 0.08 11.70 8.16
C ILE A 286 -1.42 11.88 8.44
N LEU A 287 -1.92 11.49 9.60
CA LEU A 287 -3.31 11.67 9.97
C LEU A 287 -3.70 13.15 10.06
N ASN A 288 -2.83 14.01 10.59
CA ASN A 288 -3.04 15.47 10.58
C ASN A 288 -3.10 16.02 9.15
N THR A 289 -2.24 15.50 8.26
CA THR A 289 -2.29 15.85 6.83
C THR A 289 -3.61 15.39 6.19
N TRP A 290 -4.06 14.17 6.50
CA TRP A 290 -5.33 13.66 6.00
C TRP A 290 -6.53 14.47 6.50
N GLU A 291 -6.49 14.91 7.76
CA GLU A 291 -7.51 15.84 8.29
C GLU A 291 -7.53 17.17 7.52
N ASP A 292 -6.37 17.72 7.15
CA ASP A 292 -6.28 18.89 6.28
C ASP A 292 -6.87 18.63 4.89
N VAL A 293 -6.64 17.45 4.30
CA VAL A 293 -7.26 17.05 3.01
C VAL A 293 -8.77 17.14 3.11
N VAL A 294 -9.35 16.57 4.17
CA VAL A 294 -10.81 16.60 4.40
C VAL A 294 -11.29 18.03 4.61
N LYS A 295 -10.66 18.80 5.50
CA LYS A 295 -11.02 20.19 5.81
C LYS A 295 -10.96 21.11 4.58
N ALA A 296 -9.94 20.98 3.74
CA ALA A 296 -9.81 21.80 2.53
C ALA A 296 -10.96 21.53 1.55
N ARG A 297 -11.42 20.28 1.45
CA ARG A 297 -12.58 19.90 0.62
C ARG A 297 -13.90 20.44 1.16
N ASP A 298 -13.99 20.66 2.47
CA ASP A 298 -15.12 21.31 3.15
C ASP A 298 -15.03 22.84 3.14
N GLY A 299 -14.01 23.40 2.47
CA GLY A 299 -13.85 24.84 2.28
C GLY A 299 -13.01 25.55 3.34
N ASP A 300 -12.26 24.83 4.18
CA ASP A 300 -11.33 25.44 5.14
C ASP A 300 -10.17 26.14 4.40
N THR A 301 -10.10 27.46 4.55
CA THR A 301 -9.12 28.31 3.84
C THR A 301 -7.70 28.14 4.37
N GLN A 302 -7.52 27.75 5.64
CA GLN A 302 -6.20 27.52 6.23
C GLN A 302 -5.61 26.20 5.71
N ALA A 303 -6.41 25.14 5.67
CA ALA A 303 -6.02 23.87 5.07
C ALA A 303 -5.69 24.04 3.57
N ALA A 304 -6.52 24.74 2.83
CA ALA A 304 -6.26 25.07 1.42
C ALA A 304 -4.98 25.91 1.25
N GLY A 305 -4.70 26.84 2.17
CA GLY A 305 -3.46 27.62 2.18
C GLY A 305 -2.22 26.77 2.38
N ARG A 306 -2.25 25.81 3.32
CA ARG A 306 -1.13 24.85 3.55
C ARG A 306 -0.91 23.96 2.33
N ARG A 307 -1.97 23.50 1.68
CA ARG A 307 -1.89 22.76 0.42
C ARG A 307 -1.16 23.56 -0.64
N LYS A 308 -1.61 24.81 -0.88
CA LYS A 308 -1.00 25.69 -1.88
C LYS A 308 0.49 25.90 -1.61
N GLU A 309 0.87 26.18 -0.36
CA GLU A 309 2.28 26.34 0.03
C GLU A 309 3.11 25.08 -0.29
N ASN A 310 2.54 23.90 -0.05
CA ASN A 310 3.19 22.63 -0.34
C ASN A 310 3.30 22.38 -1.86
N ASP A 311 2.25 22.67 -2.63
CA ASP A 311 2.25 22.53 -4.08
C ASP A 311 3.27 23.49 -4.73
N ASP A 312 3.37 24.74 -4.25
CA ASP A 312 4.36 25.71 -4.72
C ASP A 312 5.80 25.18 -4.47
N LEU A 313 6.06 24.57 -3.30
CA LEU A 313 7.35 23.95 -2.99
C LEU A 313 7.65 22.73 -3.87
N VAL A 314 6.67 21.90 -4.14
CA VAL A 314 6.83 20.73 -5.03
C VAL A 314 7.08 21.16 -6.46
N GLU A 315 6.52 22.29 -6.92
CA GLU A 315 6.84 22.83 -8.24
C GLU A 315 8.30 23.29 -8.33
N GLU A 316 8.87 23.89 -7.26
CA GLU A 316 10.31 24.18 -7.20
C GLU A 316 11.14 22.88 -7.25
N LEU A 317 10.68 21.79 -6.60
CA LEU A 317 11.36 20.49 -6.59
C LEU A 317 11.43 19.82 -7.95
N LYS A 318 10.49 20.06 -8.86
CA LYS A 318 10.58 19.55 -10.24
C LYS A 318 11.85 20.04 -10.94
N GLY A 319 12.26 21.28 -10.68
CA GLY A 319 13.54 21.81 -11.17
C GLY A 319 14.77 21.12 -10.58
N VAL A 320 14.69 20.66 -9.32
CA VAL A 320 15.74 19.88 -8.66
C VAL A 320 15.82 18.46 -9.26
N PHE A 321 14.68 17.80 -9.46
CA PHE A 321 14.64 16.48 -10.09
C PHE A 321 15.12 16.51 -11.56
N GLY A 322 14.87 17.60 -12.30
CA GLY A 322 15.34 17.78 -13.66
C GLY A 322 14.92 16.62 -14.57
N GLU A 323 15.90 16.02 -15.25
CA GLU A 323 15.68 14.87 -16.16
C GLU A 323 15.20 13.59 -15.43
N TRP A 324 15.36 13.50 -14.11
CA TRP A 324 14.89 12.41 -13.27
C TRP A 324 13.43 12.57 -12.82
N TYR A 325 12.75 13.64 -13.20
CA TYR A 325 11.31 13.78 -12.98
C TYR A 325 10.55 12.82 -13.89
N ASP A 326 9.62 12.05 -13.32
CA ASP A 326 8.92 10.95 -13.99
C ASP A 326 9.83 9.79 -14.46
N ASP A 327 11.10 9.76 -14.03
CA ASP A 327 11.95 8.59 -14.22
C ASP A 327 11.50 7.42 -13.34
N ILE A 328 11.65 6.21 -13.88
CA ILE A 328 11.27 4.96 -13.20
C ILE A 328 12.34 3.89 -13.44
N TRP A 329 12.33 2.90 -12.58
CA TRP A 329 13.05 1.65 -12.82
C TRP A 329 12.16 0.64 -13.54
N GLU A 330 12.78 -0.28 -14.26
CA GLU A 330 12.11 -1.41 -14.87
C GLU A 330 11.69 -2.45 -13.82
N SER A 331 10.48 -3.00 -13.97
CA SER A 331 9.95 -4.04 -13.09
C SER A 331 9.18 -5.08 -13.93
N PRO A 332 9.68 -6.31 -14.08
CA PRO A 332 11.05 -6.72 -13.68
C PRO A 332 12.13 -6.06 -14.54
N GLY A 333 13.35 -5.93 -13.99
CA GLY A 333 14.53 -5.51 -14.76
C GLY A 333 14.95 -6.55 -15.79
N GLU A 334 15.78 -6.17 -16.77
CA GLU A 334 16.22 -7.04 -17.88
C GLU A 334 16.92 -8.33 -17.41
N ASP A 335 17.65 -8.27 -16.29
CA ASP A 335 18.39 -9.41 -15.73
C ASP A 335 17.55 -10.27 -14.77
N TYR A 336 16.25 -10.02 -14.67
CA TYR A 336 15.38 -10.75 -13.75
C TYR A 336 15.27 -12.24 -14.15
N VAL A 337 15.54 -13.11 -13.20
CA VAL A 337 15.34 -14.56 -13.32
C VAL A 337 14.45 -15.03 -12.17
N ARG A 338 13.29 -15.61 -12.53
CA ARG A 338 12.40 -16.25 -11.55
C ARG A 338 13.05 -17.51 -11.01
N GLU A 339 13.10 -17.65 -9.69
CA GLU A 339 13.61 -18.83 -9.00
C GLU A 339 12.47 -19.80 -8.67
N GLU A 340 12.83 -21.08 -8.48
CA GLU A 340 11.93 -22.06 -7.91
C GLU A 340 11.65 -21.76 -6.43
N VAL A 341 10.45 -22.09 -5.98
CA VAL A 341 10.06 -21.90 -4.58
C VAL A 341 10.89 -22.82 -3.68
N LYS A 342 11.60 -22.25 -2.74
CA LYS A 342 12.50 -22.98 -1.85
C LYS A 342 11.71 -23.75 -0.78
N PRO A 343 12.17 -24.95 -0.39
CA PRO A 343 11.48 -25.79 0.61
C PRO A 343 11.21 -25.08 1.95
N GLU A 344 12.10 -24.20 2.38
CA GLU A 344 11.94 -23.44 3.63
C GLU A 344 10.69 -22.54 3.62
N ARG A 345 10.12 -22.21 2.45
CA ARG A 345 8.86 -21.45 2.36
C ARG A 345 7.64 -22.27 2.81
N LEU A 346 7.81 -23.57 2.95
CA LEU A 346 6.81 -24.51 3.44
C LEU A 346 6.85 -24.70 4.96
N LEU A 347 7.88 -24.19 5.64
CA LEU A 347 8.02 -24.27 7.10
C LEU A 347 6.86 -23.55 7.83
N ASP A 348 6.63 -23.97 9.05
CA ASP A 348 5.66 -23.33 9.93
C ASP A 348 6.13 -21.93 10.39
N ASP A 349 5.19 -21.08 10.76
CA ASP A 349 5.49 -19.68 11.12
C ASP A 349 6.41 -19.56 12.34
N GLU A 350 6.34 -20.49 13.30
CA GLU A 350 7.23 -20.51 14.47
C GLU A 350 8.68 -20.90 14.10
N GLU A 351 8.86 -21.68 13.03
CA GLU A 351 10.18 -22.02 12.48
C GLU A 351 10.75 -20.88 11.65
N LEU A 352 9.91 -20.20 10.85
CA LEU A 352 10.30 -19.05 10.05
C LEU A 352 10.58 -17.80 10.90
N TRP A 353 9.84 -17.63 11.97
CA TRP A 353 9.86 -16.45 12.84
C TRP A 353 9.97 -16.85 14.32
N PRO A 354 11.15 -17.30 14.79
CA PRO A 354 11.34 -17.68 16.20
C PRO A 354 11.05 -16.56 17.20
N GLU A 355 11.10 -15.30 16.74
CA GLU A 355 10.76 -14.10 17.51
C GLU A 355 9.26 -14.03 17.88
N MET A 356 8.40 -14.82 17.26
CA MET A 356 6.97 -14.90 17.64
C MET A 356 6.77 -15.21 19.13
N LYS A 357 7.76 -15.88 19.78
CA LYS A 357 7.75 -16.07 21.24
C LYS A 357 7.73 -14.77 22.03
N LEU A 358 8.15 -13.63 21.43
CA LEU A 358 8.09 -12.30 22.05
C LEU A 358 6.65 -11.74 22.08
N LEU A 359 5.73 -12.32 21.33
CA LEU A 359 4.33 -11.93 21.28
C LEU A 359 3.45 -12.66 22.31
N LYS A 360 4.03 -13.60 23.06
CA LYS A 360 3.36 -14.32 24.15
C LYS A 360 3.50 -13.52 25.45
#